data_79b27d2048dab71cffebae3df9a5be48
#
_entry.id   79b27d2048dab71cffebae3df9a5be48
#
_cell.length_a   1.000
_cell.length_b   1.000
_cell.length_c   1.000
_cell.angle_alpha   90.00
_cell.angle_beta   90.00
_cell.angle_gamma   90.00
#
_symmetry.space_group_name_H-M   'P 1'
#
loop_
_entity.id
_entity.type
_entity.pdbx_description
1 polymer ?
#
loop_
_entity_poly.entity_id
_entity_poly.type
_entity_poly.pdbx_seq_one_letter_code
_entity_poly.pdbx_strand_id
1 'polypeptide(L)'
;GIGTSEETKLFLQAVLRELVKSGKQLPVVLDADALNLLAADESLWKLTAESGAAVICTPHMAEFARLAHVTVEQIRENRLQLAGQFAQEKNCILVLKDATTIVAAPDGRICILPVGNDGMAVAGSGDVLTGTIAGIAARLTDSFLAACCGVYLHGLSGEKAARKKGNAAMLPTDLISHLGKVLK
;
A
#
# COMPACT_ATOMS: atom_id res chain seq x y z
N GLY A 1 -9.32 1.39 9.33
CA GLY A 1 -8.72 2.70 9.56
C GLY A 1 -8.67 3.04 11.04
N ILE A 2 -7.88 4.04 11.38
CA ILE A 2 -7.69 4.54 12.75
C ILE A 2 -8.40 5.88 12.98
N GLY A 3 -9.11 6.37 11.97
CA GLY A 3 -9.72 7.70 11.94
C GLY A 3 -8.73 8.79 11.52
N THR A 4 -9.28 10.00 11.31
CA THR A 4 -8.52 11.18 10.87
C THR A 4 -8.62 12.34 11.88
N SER A 5 -8.87 12.02 13.16
CA SER A 5 -8.93 13.02 14.22
C SER A 5 -7.54 13.61 14.52
N GLU A 6 -7.50 14.71 15.25
CA GLU A 6 -6.23 15.33 15.66
C GLU A 6 -5.42 14.38 16.56
N GLU A 7 -6.08 13.59 17.42
CA GLU A 7 -5.43 12.59 18.26
C GLU A 7 -4.75 11.51 17.40
N THR A 8 -5.42 11.05 16.33
CA THR A 8 -4.85 10.07 15.39
C THR A 8 -3.65 10.64 14.65
N LYS A 9 -3.73 11.91 14.25
CA LYS A 9 -2.61 12.61 13.62
C LYS A 9 -1.42 12.71 14.58
N LEU A 10 -1.66 13.10 15.83
CA LEU A 10 -0.61 13.17 16.87
C LEU A 10 0.02 11.79 17.12
N PHE A 11 -0.80 10.73 17.13
CA PHE A 11 -0.30 9.36 17.23
C PHE A 11 0.61 8.99 16.06
N LEU A 12 0.19 9.26 14.80
CA LEU A 12 1.02 9.00 13.63
C LEU A 12 2.34 9.79 13.68
N GLN A 13 2.28 11.07 14.06
CA GLN A 13 3.48 11.89 14.26
C GLN A 13 4.42 11.29 15.32
N ALA A 14 3.87 10.82 16.43
CA ALA A 14 4.67 10.21 17.51
C ALA A 14 5.38 8.95 17.02
N VAL A 15 4.68 8.08 16.26
CA VAL A 15 5.28 6.86 15.67
C VAL A 15 6.42 7.23 14.71
N LEU A 16 6.20 8.18 13.80
CA LEU A 16 7.22 8.61 12.85
C LEU A 16 8.44 9.23 13.53
N ARG A 17 8.24 10.08 14.55
CA ARG A 17 9.33 10.65 15.35
C ARG A 17 10.11 9.58 16.11
N GLU A 18 9.44 8.54 16.60
CA GLU A 18 10.15 7.46 17.29
C GLU A 18 11.02 6.65 16.32
N LEU A 19 10.56 6.45 15.07
CA LEU A 19 11.39 5.87 14.02
C LEU A 19 12.64 6.71 13.73
N VAL A 20 12.49 8.04 13.63
CA VAL A 20 13.64 8.96 13.50
C VAL A 20 14.64 8.75 14.64
N LYS A 21 14.18 8.77 15.90
CA LYS A 21 15.03 8.62 17.09
C LYS A 21 15.71 7.27 17.15
N SER A 22 15.03 6.21 16.74
CA SER A 22 15.58 4.85 16.82
C SER A 22 16.76 4.62 15.87
N GLY A 23 16.87 5.42 14.80
CA GLY A 23 17.87 5.25 13.73
C GLY A 23 17.72 3.95 12.93
N LYS A 24 16.65 3.19 13.17
CA LYS A 24 16.40 1.92 12.48
C LYS A 24 15.67 2.19 11.16
N GLN A 25 16.20 1.66 10.07
CA GLN A 25 15.57 1.70 8.76
C GLN A 25 14.49 0.58 8.64
N LEU A 26 13.43 0.70 9.43
CA LEU A 26 12.32 -0.25 9.37
C LEU A 26 11.37 0.13 8.22
N PRO A 27 10.88 -0.84 7.44
CA PRO A 27 9.83 -0.55 6.47
C PRO A 27 8.54 -0.18 7.19
N VAL A 28 7.83 0.82 6.68
CA VAL A 28 6.55 1.31 7.21
C VAL A 28 5.51 1.23 6.11
N VAL A 29 4.41 0.53 6.35
CA VAL A 29 3.28 0.47 5.41
C VAL A 29 2.18 1.39 5.90
N LEU A 30 1.80 2.36 5.08
CA LEU A 30 0.75 3.34 5.35
C LEU A 30 -0.44 3.10 4.41
N ASP A 31 -1.63 2.92 4.99
CA ASP A 31 -2.89 2.66 4.27
C ASP A 31 -4.04 3.46 4.88
N ALA A 32 -5.14 3.58 4.17
CA ALA A 32 -6.41 4.12 4.61
C ALA A 32 -6.28 5.53 5.26
N ASP A 33 -6.65 5.66 6.54
CA ASP A 33 -6.68 6.96 7.22
C ASP A 33 -5.30 7.59 7.37
N ALA A 34 -4.23 6.81 7.46
CA ALA A 34 -2.87 7.34 7.44
C ALA A 34 -2.56 8.07 6.13
N LEU A 35 -3.05 7.56 4.98
CA LEU A 35 -2.92 8.21 3.69
C LEU A 35 -3.76 9.49 3.61
N ASN A 36 -4.97 9.50 4.20
CA ASN A 36 -5.79 10.69 4.29
C ASN A 36 -5.13 11.79 5.13
N LEU A 37 -4.47 11.42 6.23
CA LEU A 37 -3.69 12.37 7.04
C LEU A 37 -2.49 12.93 6.27
N LEU A 38 -1.76 12.09 5.52
CA LEU A 38 -0.67 12.53 4.65
C LEU A 38 -1.15 13.48 3.54
N ALA A 39 -2.34 13.24 2.98
CA ALA A 39 -2.94 14.13 1.98
C ALA A 39 -3.34 15.50 2.55
N ALA A 40 -3.72 15.55 3.84
CA ALA A 40 -4.16 16.75 4.51
C ALA A 40 -3.01 17.59 5.12
N ASP A 41 -1.86 16.98 5.39
CA ASP A 41 -0.76 17.64 6.10
C ASP A 41 0.63 17.28 5.54
N GLU A 42 1.19 18.20 4.77
CA GLU A 42 2.53 18.05 4.17
C GLU A 42 3.64 17.88 5.22
N SER A 43 3.43 18.33 6.46
CA SER A 43 4.43 18.16 7.53
C SER A 43 4.67 16.69 7.88
N LEU A 44 3.69 15.82 7.65
CA LEU A 44 3.82 14.38 7.85
C LEU A 44 4.77 13.76 6.82
N TRP A 45 4.77 14.25 5.56
CA TRP A 45 5.73 13.81 4.54
C TRP A 45 7.18 14.18 4.91
N LYS A 46 7.40 15.33 5.54
CA LYS A 46 8.73 15.68 6.06
C LYS A 46 9.19 14.69 7.12
N LEU A 47 8.30 14.31 8.05
CA LEU A 47 8.63 13.31 9.06
C LEU A 47 8.90 11.93 8.46
N THR A 48 8.17 11.50 7.42
CA THR A 48 8.48 10.24 6.73
C THR A 48 9.86 10.28 6.10
N ALA A 49 10.24 11.37 5.45
CA ALA A 49 11.56 11.53 4.86
C ALA A 49 12.68 11.55 5.91
N GLU A 50 12.48 12.25 7.02
CA GLU A 50 13.44 12.33 8.14
C GLU A 50 13.63 10.98 8.85
N SER A 51 12.62 10.11 8.83
CA SER A 51 12.70 8.80 9.50
C SER A 51 13.72 7.85 8.88
N GLY A 52 14.11 8.08 7.61
CA GLY A 52 14.95 7.14 6.85
C GLY A 52 14.27 5.78 6.60
N ALA A 53 13.03 5.63 7.01
CA ALA A 53 12.26 4.40 6.79
C ALA A 53 11.90 4.23 5.31
N ALA A 54 11.85 3.00 4.83
CA ALA A 54 11.26 2.71 3.54
C ALA A 54 9.74 2.77 3.65
N VAL A 55 9.15 3.90 3.24
CA VAL A 55 7.70 4.13 3.31
C VAL A 55 7.01 3.47 2.13
N ILE A 56 6.02 2.63 2.38
CA ILE A 56 5.18 1.96 1.40
C ILE A 56 3.75 2.47 1.58
N CYS A 57 3.23 3.17 0.59
CA CYS A 57 1.85 3.68 0.56
C CYS A 57 0.98 2.78 -0.32
N THR A 58 -0.21 2.40 0.18
CA THR A 58 -1.10 1.46 -0.51
C THR A 58 -2.45 2.06 -0.90
N PRO A 59 -2.51 3.23 -1.59
CA PRO A 59 -3.78 3.88 -1.89
C PRO A 59 -4.59 3.12 -2.96
N HIS A 60 -5.93 3.13 -2.82
CA HIS A 60 -6.81 2.93 -3.96
C HIS A 60 -6.94 4.25 -4.77
N MET A 61 -7.61 4.21 -5.94
CA MET A 61 -7.67 5.35 -6.87
C MET A 61 -8.13 6.66 -6.23
N ALA A 62 -9.16 6.62 -5.36
CA ALA A 62 -9.67 7.84 -4.73
C ALA A 62 -8.76 8.37 -3.60
N GLU A 63 -8.03 7.51 -2.89
CA GLU A 63 -6.99 7.91 -1.93
C GLU A 63 -5.82 8.54 -2.67
N PHE A 64 -5.40 7.93 -3.78
CA PHE A 64 -4.32 8.47 -4.58
C PHE A 64 -4.67 9.82 -5.20
N ALA A 65 -5.91 10.00 -5.65
CA ALA A 65 -6.39 11.29 -6.13
C ALA A 65 -6.24 12.42 -5.09
N ARG A 66 -6.55 12.12 -3.82
CA ARG A 66 -6.32 13.05 -2.70
C ARG A 66 -4.84 13.31 -2.42
N LEU A 67 -4.02 12.23 -2.40
CA LEU A 67 -2.59 12.33 -2.14
C LEU A 67 -1.83 13.13 -3.21
N ALA A 68 -2.18 12.93 -4.47
CA ALA A 68 -1.52 13.55 -5.61
C ALA A 68 -2.19 14.87 -6.05
N HIS A 69 -3.30 15.27 -5.40
CA HIS A 69 -4.09 16.46 -5.74
C HIS A 69 -4.54 16.49 -7.22
N VAL A 70 -4.98 15.35 -7.74
CA VAL A 70 -5.48 15.16 -9.11
C VAL A 70 -6.85 14.49 -9.09
N THR A 71 -7.53 14.46 -10.23
CA THR A 71 -8.80 13.74 -10.35
C THR A 71 -8.58 12.24 -10.66
N VAL A 72 -9.58 11.41 -10.39
CA VAL A 72 -9.53 9.98 -10.73
C VAL A 72 -9.43 9.78 -12.25
N GLU A 73 -10.05 10.67 -13.04
CA GLU A 73 -9.99 10.66 -14.51
C GLU A 73 -8.55 10.89 -14.99
N GLN A 74 -7.86 11.89 -14.44
CA GLN A 74 -6.46 12.17 -14.75
C GLN A 74 -5.56 10.97 -14.40
N ILE A 75 -5.85 10.30 -13.28
CA ILE A 75 -5.11 9.09 -12.92
C ILE A 75 -5.35 7.99 -13.97
N ARG A 76 -6.60 7.75 -14.38
CA ARG A 76 -6.92 6.71 -15.37
C ARG A 76 -6.20 6.92 -16.70
N GLU A 77 -6.07 8.16 -17.14
CA GLU A 77 -5.38 8.51 -18.37
C GLU A 77 -3.86 8.36 -18.29
N ASN A 78 -3.27 8.61 -17.11
CA ASN A 78 -1.81 8.73 -16.96
C ASN A 78 -1.26 7.92 -15.76
N ARG A 79 -1.82 6.74 -15.46
CA ARG A 79 -1.54 5.95 -14.25
C ARG A 79 -0.06 5.70 -13.99
N LEU A 80 0.68 5.24 -15.00
CA LEU A 80 2.09 4.90 -14.85
C LEU A 80 2.95 6.12 -14.58
N GLN A 81 2.69 7.20 -15.33
CA GLN A 81 3.44 8.44 -15.19
C GLN A 81 3.21 9.06 -13.81
N LEU A 82 1.93 9.22 -13.40
CA LEU A 82 1.58 9.80 -12.11
C LEU A 82 2.08 8.96 -10.93
N ALA A 83 2.00 7.62 -11.04
CA ALA A 83 2.51 6.73 -10.00
C ALA A 83 4.04 6.86 -9.85
N GLY A 84 4.78 6.89 -10.96
CA GLY A 84 6.23 7.07 -10.95
C GLY A 84 6.66 8.43 -10.41
N GLN A 85 6.04 9.50 -10.89
CA GLN A 85 6.31 10.87 -10.41
C GLN A 85 6.05 11.01 -8.92
N PHE A 86 4.90 10.54 -8.43
CA PHE A 86 4.56 10.60 -7.02
C PHE A 86 5.55 9.83 -6.15
N ALA A 87 5.94 8.62 -6.57
CA ALA A 87 6.92 7.81 -5.85
C ALA A 87 8.27 8.52 -5.72
N GLN A 88 8.73 9.19 -6.79
CA GLN A 88 9.96 9.97 -6.78
C GLN A 88 9.85 11.22 -5.92
N GLU A 89 8.80 12.03 -6.08
CA GLU A 89 8.60 13.29 -5.36
C GLU A 89 8.46 13.08 -3.84
N LYS A 90 7.72 12.04 -3.44
CA LYS A 90 7.48 11.74 -2.02
C LYS A 90 8.51 10.77 -1.43
N ASN A 91 9.47 10.31 -2.23
CA ASN A 91 10.48 9.32 -1.83
C ASN A 91 9.87 8.09 -1.14
N CYS A 92 8.83 7.51 -1.75
CA CYS A 92 8.11 6.37 -1.21
C CYS A 92 7.88 5.28 -2.26
N ILE A 93 7.57 4.09 -1.81
CA ILE A 93 7.04 3.03 -2.66
C ILE A 93 5.53 3.20 -2.71
N LEU A 94 4.99 3.40 -3.91
CA LEU A 94 3.56 3.52 -4.14
C LEU A 94 2.99 2.20 -4.64
N VAL A 95 1.97 1.68 -3.98
CA VAL A 95 1.16 0.52 -4.41
C VAL A 95 -0.22 1.06 -4.79
N LEU A 96 -0.39 1.47 -6.03
CA LEU A 96 -1.66 2.01 -6.55
C LEU A 96 -2.63 0.86 -6.84
N LYS A 97 -3.57 0.65 -5.92
CA LYS A 97 -4.58 -0.43 -5.97
C LYS A 97 -5.64 -0.16 -7.03
N ASP A 98 -5.86 -1.12 -7.91
CA ASP A 98 -6.96 -1.16 -8.88
C ASP A 98 -7.07 -2.61 -9.42
N ALA A 99 -7.93 -2.85 -10.43
CA ALA A 99 -8.02 -4.15 -11.14
C ALA A 99 -6.66 -4.66 -11.62
N THR A 100 -5.76 -3.77 -12.00
CA THR A 100 -4.34 -4.02 -12.23
C THR A 100 -3.55 -3.09 -11.30
N THR A 101 -2.90 -3.64 -10.30
CA THR A 101 -2.10 -2.87 -9.34
C THR A 101 -0.77 -2.45 -9.94
N ILE A 102 -0.38 -1.19 -9.72
CA ILE A 102 0.92 -0.65 -10.09
C ILE A 102 1.73 -0.44 -8.83
N VAL A 103 2.97 -0.95 -8.82
CA VAL A 103 3.96 -0.65 -7.79
C VAL A 103 5.04 0.24 -8.41
N ALA A 104 5.27 1.41 -7.85
CA ALA A 104 6.30 2.34 -8.29
C ALA A 104 7.26 2.67 -7.14
N ALA A 105 8.56 2.79 -7.46
CA ALA A 105 9.60 3.11 -6.50
C ALA A 105 10.26 4.47 -6.82
N PRO A 106 10.90 5.12 -5.84
CA PRO A 106 11.56 6.41 -6.03
C PRO A 106 12.76 6.35 -6.98
N ASP A 107 13.35 5.18 -7.16
CA ASP A 107 14.46 4.93 -8.09
C ASP A 107 14.03 4.73 -9.55
N GLY A 108 12.74 4.88 -9.85
CA GLY A 108 12.16 4.77 -11.20
C GLY A 108 11.71 3.35 -11.58
N ARG A 109 11.90 2.33 -10.74
CA ARG A 109 11.36 0.99 -10.98
C ARG A 109 9.83 1.02 -10.93
N ILE A 110 9.19 0.38 -11.90
CA ILE A 110 7.74 0.20 -11.97
C ILE A 110 7.43 -1.27 -12.25
N CYS A 111 6.47 -1.82 -11.51
CA CYS A 111 5.93 -3.16 -11.72
C CYS A 111 4.42 -3.10 -11.91
N ILE A 112 3.90 -3.82 -12.90
CA ILE A 112 2.46 -3.92 -13.19
C ILE A 112 2.02 -5.34 -12.86
N LEU A 113 1.01 -5.48 -12.00
CA LEU A 113 0.59 -6.75 -11.45
C LEU A 113 -0.90 -7.02 -11.76
N PRO A 114 -1.19 -7.70 -12.88
CA PRO A 114 -2.55 -8.08 -13.28
C PRO A 114 -2.95 -9.39 -12.59
N VAL A 115 -3.02 -9.39 -11.25
CA VAL A 115 -3.34 -10.57 -10.44
C VAL A 115 -4.55 -10.29 -9.54
N GLY A 116 -5.27 -11.33 -9.20
CA GLY A 116 -6.49 -11.25 -8.39
C GLY A 116 -7.76 -11.27 -9.22
N ASN A 117 -8.88 -10.93 -8.61
CA ASN A 117 -10.20 -10.94 -9.23
C ASN A 117 -11.13 -9.92 -8.55
N ASP A 118 -12.31 -9.68 -9.13
CA ASP A 118 -13.31 -8.73 -8.66
C ASP A 118 -13.91 -9.08 -7.29
N GLY A 119 -13.92 -10.35 -6.90
CA GLY A 119 -14.35 -10.77 -5.55
C GLY A 119 -13.46 -10.24 -4.43
N MET A 120 -12.27 -9.73 -4.76
CA MET A 120 -11.38 -9.08 -3.80
C MET A 120 -11.78 -7.63 -3.50
N ALA A 121 -12.74 -7.06 -4.23
CA ALA A 121 -13.27 -5.70 -4.00
C ALA A 121 -14.24 -5.67 -2.81
N VAL A 122 -13.82 -6.16 -1.65
CA VAL A 122 -14.57 -6.27 -0.41
C VAL A 122 -13.82 -5.58 0.73
N ALA A 123 -14.56 -4.96 1.65
CA ALA A 123 -13.97 -4.31 2.82
C ALA A 123 -13.10 -5.28 3.63
N GLY A 124 -11.89 -4.83 4.01
CA GLY A 124 -10.88 -5.65 4.70
C GLY A 124 -9.86 -6.35 3.77
N SER A 125 -10.10 -6.41 2.45
CA SER A 125 -9.11 -6.95 1.51
C SER A 125 -7.82 -6.12 1.49
N GLY A 126 -7.95 -4.78 1.58
CA GLY A 126 -6.81 -3.85 1.72
C GLY A 126 -6.00 -4.11 2.98
N ASP A 127 -6.65 -4.39 4.11
CA ASP A 127 -5.98 -4.70 5.38
C ASP A 127 -5.13 -5.99 5.25
N VAL A 128 -5.67 -7.01 4.54
CA VAL A 128 -4.91 -8.24 4.24
C VAL A 128 -3.71 -7.94 3.36
N LEU A 129 -3.85 -7.09 2.34
CA LEU A 129 -2.74 -6.67 1.48
C LEU A 129 -1.66 -5.96 2.31
N THR A 130 -2.06 -4.96 3.11
CA THR A 130 -1.16 -4.19 3.97
C THR A 130 -0.38 -5.09 4.92
N GLY A 131 -1.07 -6.02 5.60
CA GLY A 131 -0.43 -7.02 6.47
C GLY A 131 0.50 -7.97 5.72
N THR A 132 0.13 -8.38 4.49
CA THR A 132 0.97 -9.24 3.64
C THR A 132 2.26 -8.52 3.23
N ILE A 133 2.17 -7.28 2.77
CA ILE A 133 3.33 -6.46 2.42
C ILE A 133 4.23 -6.26 3.64
N ALA A 134 3.66 -5.89 4.79
CA ALA A 134 4.43 -5.66 6.02
C ALA A 134 5.19 -6.91 6.47
N GLY A 135 4.53 -8.10 6.42
CA GLY A 135 5.15 -9.37 6.78
C GLY A 135 6.32 -9.75 5.85
N ILE A 136 6.24 -9.43 4.57
CA ILE A 136 7.31 -9.68 3.59
C ILE A 136 8.42 -8.64 3.76
N ALA A 137 8.08 -7.37 3.91
CA ALA A 137 9.04 -6.27 4.09
C ALA A 137 9.88 -6.42 5.37
N ALA A 138 9.35 -7.08 6.40
CA ALA A 138 10.11 -7.44 7.60
C ALA A 138 11.24 -8.46 7.33
N ARG A 139 11.25 -9.12 6.17
CA ARG A 139 12.21 -10.17 5.80
C ARG A 139 13.07 -9.86 4.59
N LEU A 140 12.62 -8.96 3.73
CA LEU A 140 13.35 -8.53 2.54
C LEU A 140 13.92 -7.13 2.76
N THR A 141 15.15 -6.94 2.35
CA THR A 141 15.82 -5.62 2.41
C THR A 141 15.34 -4.67 1.30
N ASP A 142 14.94 -5.22 0.14
CA ASP A 142 14.36 -4.42 -0.96
C ASP A 142 12.85 -4.27 -0.75
N SER A 143 12.42 -3.12 -0.26
CA SER A 143 11.02 -2.81 0.03
C SER A 143 10.15 -2.71 -1.24
N PHE A 144 10.74 -2.35 -2.41
CA PHE A 144 10.00 -2.41 -3.67
C PHE A 144 9.67 -3.85 -4.04
N LEU A 145 10.65 -4.76 -3.94
CA LEU A 145 10.43 -6.17 -4.19
C LEU A 145 9.43 -6.75 -3.17
N ALA A 146 9.53 -6.34 -1.90
CA ALA A 146 8.58 -6.75 -0.86
C ALA A 146 7.14 -6.35 -1.20
N ALA A 147 6.93 -5.12 -1.69
CA ALA A 147 5.63 -4.64 -2.13
C ALA A 147 5.10 -5.44 -3.34
N CYS A 148 5.94 -5.66 -4.36
CA CYS A 148 5.58 -6.46 -5.54
C CYS A 148 5.19 -7.89 -5.15
N CYS A 149 6.00 -8.55 -4.32
CA CYS A 149 5.70 -9.90 -3.81
C CYS A 149 4.39 -9.91 -2.99
N GLY A 150 4.18 -8.92 -2.14
CA GLY A 150 2.97 -8.80 -1.33
C GLY A 150 1.71 -8.69 -2.18
N VAL A 151 1.72 -7.83 -3.19
CA VAL A 151 0.60 -7.68 -4.15
C VAL A 151 0.37 -9.00 -4.91
N TYR A 152 1.44 -9.61 -5.41
CA TYR A 152 1.34 -10.86 -6.16
C TYR A 152 0.75 -12.01 -5.33
N LEU A 153 1.27 -12.23 -4.13
CA LEU A 153 0.79 -13.28 -3.23
C LEU A 153 -0.64 -13.04 -2.75
N HIS A 154 -0.99 -11.78 -2.49
CA HIS A 154 -2.36 -11.39 -2.16
C HIS A 154 -3.31 -11.69 -3.32
N GLY A 155 -2.95 -11.33 -4.56
CA GLY A 155 -3.72 -11.64 -5.75
C GLY A 155 -3.89 -13.14 -5.98
N LEU A 156 -2.80 -13.93 -5.91
CA LEU A 156 -2.86 -15.39 -6.02
C LEU A 156 -3.72 -16.04 -4.94
N SER A 157 -3.69 -15.51 -3.70
CA SER A 157 -4.55 -16.01 -2.63
C SER A 157 -6.03 -15.76 -2.94
N GLY A 158 -6.34 -14.59 -3.52
CA GLY A 158 -7.68 -14.26 -4.00
C GLY A 158 -8.15 -15.18 -5.13
N GLU A 159 -7.31 -15.47 -6.10
CA GLU A 159 -7.64 -16.42 -7.17
C GLU A 159 -7.92 -17.84 -6.62
N LYS A 160 -7.12 -18.31 -5.66
CA LYS A 160 -7.37 -19.60 -5.01
C LYS A 160 -8.66 -19.61 -4.20
N ALA A 161 -8.96 -18.52 -3.50
CA ALA A 161 -10.20 -18.37 -2.75
C ALA A 161 -11.41 -18.37 -3.68
N ALA A 162 -11.36 -17.63 -4.79
CA ALA A 162 -12.42 -17.54 -5.80
C ALA A 162 -12.72 -18.91 -6.44
N ARG A 163 -11.69 -19.69 -6.77
CA ARG A 163 -11.88 -21.07 -7.31
C ARG A 163 -12.63 -21.98 -6.35
N LYS A 164 -12.54 -21.74 -5.04
CA LYS A 164 -13.20 -22.57 -4.02
C LYS A 164 -14.60 -22.08 -3.68
N LYS A 165 -14.84 -20.76 -3.62
CA LYS A 165 -16.08 -20.15 -3.11
C LYS A 165 -16.86 -19.38 -4.18
N GLY A 166 -16.26 -19.08 -5.32
CA GLY A 166 -16.77 -18.08 -6.26
C GLY A 166 -16.47 -16.65 -5.80
N ASN A 167 -16.38 -15.71 -6.76
CA ASN A 167 -16.02 -14.32 -6.48
C ASN A 167 -17.01 -13.63 -5.52
N ALA A 168 -18.31 -13.84 -5.71
CA ALA A 168 -19.36 -13.17 -4.94
C ALA A 168 -19.42 -13.60 -3.45
N ALA A 169 -18.85 -14.74 -3.09
CA ALA A 169 -18.89 -15.28 -1.72
C ALA A 169 -17.57 -15.14 -0.97
N MET A 170 -16.59 -14.46 -1.55
CA MET A 170 -15.29 -14.26 -0.92
C MET A 170 -15.35 -13.29 0.25
N LEU A 171 -14.60 -13.63 1.30
CA LEU A 171 -14.34 -12.77 2.46
C LEU A 171 -12.83 -12.54 2.61
N PRO A 172 -12.40 -11.45 3.26
CA PRO A 172 -10.97 -11.20 3.52
C PRO A 172 -10.27 -12.34 4.27
N THR A 173 -10.97 -13.02 5.15
CA THR A 173 -10.47 -14.20 5.87
C THR A 173 -10.13 -15.37 4.95
N ASP A 174 -10.77 -15.46 3.79
CA ASP A 174 -10.45 -16.47 2.79
C ASP A 174 -9.08 -16.18 2.13
N LEU A 175 -8.76 -14.91 1.91
CA LEU A 175 -7.44 -14.50 1.43
C LEU A 175 -6.37 -14.95 2.42
N ILE A 176 -6.55 -14.64 3.71
CA ILE A 176 -5.60 -15.04 4.78
C ILE A 176 -5.42 -16.57 4.79
N SER A 177 -6.50 -17.34 4.71
CA SER A 177 -6.46 -18.80 4.76
C SER A 177 -5.72 -19.45 3.57
N HIS A 178 -5.58 -18.71 2.46
CA HIS A 178 -4.91 -19.17 1.25
C HIS A 178 -3.49 -18.62 1.11
N LEU A 179 -3.07 -17.58 1.85
CA LEU A 179 -1.70 -17.06 1.82
C LEU A 179 -0.66 -18.14 2.08
N GLY A 180 -0.83 -18.98 3.09
CA GLY A 180 0.09 -20.07 3.40
C GLY A 180 0.19 -21.17 2.31
N LYS A 181 -0.79 -21.20 1.39
CA LYS A 181 -0.80 -22.14 0.26
C LYS A 181 -0.11 -21.59 -1.00
N VAL A 182 0.10 -20.29 -1.09
CA VAL A 182 0.79 -19.62 -2.19
C VAL A 182 2.26 -19.34 -1.85
N LEU A 183 2.63 -19.40 -0.58
CA LEU A 183 4.00 -19.27 -0.08
C LEU A 183 4.83 -20.57 -0.17
N LYS A 184 4.23 -21.65 -0.64
CA LYS A 184 4.91 -22.93 -0.90
C LYS A 184 5.47 -22.92 -2.34
#